data_0ece2e4a109d903bc4a747d5f7ad5deb
#
_entry.id   0ece2e4a109d903bc4a747d5f7ad5deb
#
_cell.length_a   1.000
_cell.length_b   1.000
_cell.length_c   1.000
_cell.angle_alpha   90.00
_cell.angle_beta   90.00
_cell.angle_gamma   90.00
#
_symmetry.space_group_name_H-M   'P 1'
#
loop_
_entity.id
_entity.type
_entity.pdbx_description
1 polymer ?
#
loop_
_entity_poly.entity_id
_entity_poly.type
_entity_poly.pdbx_seq_one_letter_code
_entity_poly.pdbx_strand_id
1 'polypeptide(L)'
;MEDVAGRLPGHGLYVLPTMDRIGRLLKKNGDTANLDGVVQRCGIALSRRFLDGLGLAKRAGVVRRGLREAEALLQAGHKPLLILAANIATHSRQKFEGVVHRYAVDEWVELLDSVRLGAACGWSESVVLAVNDPGLERRLRVDAFRWQTFHRKVDA
;
A
#
# COMPACT_ATOMS: atom_id res chain seq x y z
N MET A 1 9.40 20.29 0.62
CA MET A 1 8.94 19.23 -0.32
C MET A 1 9.31 17.87 0.26
N GLU A 2 8.38 16.95 0.31
CA GLU A 2 8.57 15.61 0.88
C GLU A 2 8.99 14.61 -0.20
N ASP A 3 10.20 14.08 -0.12
CA ASP A 3 10.75 13.12 -1.09
C ASP A 3 10.64 11.68 -0.56
N VAL A 4 9.44 11.12 -0.60
CA VAL A 4 9.20 9.73 -0.16
C VAL A 4 9.83 8.69 -1.09
N ALA A 5 10.24 9.09 -2.28
CA ALA A 5 10.90 8.22 -3.26
C ALA A 5 12.43 8.30 -3.22
N GLY A 6 13.01 9.31 -2.53
CA GLY A 6 14.44 9.55 -2.49
C GLY A 6 15.04 9.94 -3.84
N ARG A 7 14.30 10.71 -4.65
CA ARG A 7 14.70 11.05 -6.05
C ARG A 7 14.98 12.52 -6.30
N LEU A 8 14.71 13.38 -5.33
CA LEU A 8 14.97 14.80 -5.49
C LEU A 8 16.49 15.06 -5.42
N PRO A 9 17.02 15.93 -6.28
CA PRO A 9 18.44 16.30 -6.26
C PRO A 9 18.74 17.20 -5.05
N GLY A 10 19.98 17.11 -4.55
CA GLY A 10 20.49 17.96 -3.49
C GLY A 10 20.68 17.26 -2.16
N HIS A 11 21.22 18.01 -1.19
CA HIS A 11 21.42 17.54 0.18
C HIS A 11 20.16 17.82 1.01
N GLY A 12 19.32 16.81 1.20
CA GLY A 12 18.13 16.87 2.03
C GLY A 12 18.32 16.18 3.37
N LEU A 13 17.43 16.50 4.32
CA LEU A 13 17.28 15.71 5.54
C LEU A 13 16.29 14.57 5.30
N TYR A 14 16.80 13.36 5.39
CA TYR A 14 15.98 12.16 5.19
C TYR A 14 15.64 11.52 6.53
N VAL A 15 14.36 11.29 6.76
CA VAL A 15 13.85 10.60 7.93
C VAL A 15 12.90 9.49 7.50
N LEU A 16 12.81 8.43 8.30
CA LEU A 16 11.74 7.45 8.10
C LEU A 16 10.39 8.17 8.26
N PRO A 17 9.42 7.92 7.39
CA PRO A 17 8.12 8.60 7.42
C PRO A 17 7.26 8.07 8.57
N THR A 18 7.69 8.32 9.81
CA THR A 18 6.92 8.07 11.02
C THR A 18 6.60 9.40 11.67
N MET A 19 5.41 9.50 12.29
CA MET A 19 4.96 10.72 12.96
C MET A 19 5.97 11.25 13.97
N ASP A 20 6.56 10.35 14.76
CA ASP A 20 7.55 10.70 15.78
C ASP A 20 8.81 11.31 15.17
N ARG A 21 9.33 10.72 14.08
CA ARG A 21 10.55 11.25 13.43
C ARG A 21 10.31 12.55 12.69
N ILE A 22 9.17 12.69 12.03
CA ILE A 22 8.77 13.93 11.38
C ILE A 22 8.61 15.03 12.43
N GLY A 23 7.92 14.76 13.54
CA GLY A 23 7.75 15.71 14.64
C GLY A 23 9.07 16.16 15.24
N ARG A 24 10.03 15.26 15.48
CA ARG A 24 11.36 15.61 15.99
C ARG A 24 12.16 16.46 15.00
N LEU A 25 12.09 16.16 13.71
CA LEU A 25 12.76 16.94 12.67
C LEU A 25 12.22 18.39 12.62
N LEU A 26 10.90 18.55 12.64
CA LEU A 26 10.26 19.86 12.61
C LEU A 26 10.56 20.66 13.86
N LYS A 27 10.55 20.05 15.06
CA LYS A 27 10.97 20.70 16.30
C LYS A 27 12.41 21.18 16.23
N LYS A 28 13.32 20.35 15.73
CA LYS A 28 14.73 20.72 15.57
C LYS A 28 14.94 21.90 14.62
N ASN A 29 14.11 22.02 13.61
CA ASN A 29 14.18 23.11 12.62
C ASN A 29 13.30 24.32 12.98
N GLY A 30 12.62 24.32 14.15
CA GLY A 30 11.75 25.42 14.59
C GLY A 30 10.43 25.55 13.84
N ASP A 31 10.06 24.55 13.04
CA ASP A 31 8.86 24.57 12.16
C ASP A 31 7.73 23.66 12.70
N THR A 32 7.38 23.86 13.97
CA THR A 32 6.33 23.06 14.62
C THR A 32 4.91 23.44 14.18
N ALA A 33 4.73 24.65 13.65
CA ALA A 33 3.42 25.17 13.27
C ALA A 33 2.78 24.47 12.05
N ASN A 34 3.57 23.69 11.28
CA ASN A 34 3.12 23.06 10.04
C ASN A 34 3.15 21.52 10.08
N LEU A 35 3.17 20.94 11.28
CA LEU A 35 3.25 19.48 11.45
C LEU A 35 2.11 18.76 10.74
N ASP A 36 0.87 19.20 10.93
CA ASP A 36 -0.31 18.55 10.34
C ASP A 36 -0.28 18.60 8.81
N GLY A 37 0.15 19.71 8.23
CA GLY A 37 0.31 19.84 6.78
C GLY A 37 1.39 18.91 6.22
N VAL A 38 2.53 18.77 6.89
CA VAL A 38 3.61 17.85 6.50
C VAL A 38 3.12 16.40 6.59
N VAL A 39 2.46 16.05 7.68
CA VAL A 39 1.89 14.71 7.90
C VAL A 39 0.89 14.35 6.80
N GLN A 40 -0.02 15.24 6.49
CA GLN A 40 -1.00 15.03 5.44
C GLN A 40 -0.34 14.81 4.07
N ARG A 41 0.63 15.66 3.70
CA ARG A 41 1.37 15.51 2.44
C ARG A 41 2.14 14.20 2.37
N CYS A 42 2.80 13.78 3.44
CA CYS A 42 3.49 12.49 3.51
C CYS A 42 2.52 11.32 3.34
N GLY A 43 1.36 11.34 4.00
CA GLY A 43 0.34 10.31 3.85
C GLY A 43 -0.18 10.19 2.41
N ILE A 44 -0.48 11.34 1.78
CA ILE A 44 -0.89 11.39 0.37
C ILE A 44 0.22 10.86 -0.54
N ALA A 45 1.46 11.26 -0.33
CA ALA A 45 2.59 10.83 -1.16
C ALA A 45 2.87 9.32 -1.03
N LEU A 46 2.76 8.76 0.18
CA LEU A 46 2.94 7.32 0.41
C LEU A 46 1.83 6.50 -0.26
N SER A 47 0.57 6.91 -0.13
CA SER A 47 -0.54 6.23 -0.77
C SER A 47 -0.44 6.31 -2.30
N ARG A 48 -0.08 7.48 -2.83
CA ARG A 48 0.11 7.68 -4.27
C ARG A 48 1.22 6.78 -4.82
N ARG A 49 2.34 6.67 -4.09
CA ARG A 49 3.44 5.80 -4.50
C ARG A 49 3.02 4.33 -4.60
N PHE A 50 2.24 3.84 -3.64
CA PHE A 50 1.67 2.49 -3.69
C PHE A 50 0.75 2.31 -4.90
N LEU A 51 -0.18 3.24 -5.12
CA LEU A 51 -1.10 3.21 -6.25
C LEU A 51 -0.40 3.28 -7.61
N ASP A 52 0.64 4.10 -7.74
CA ASP A 52 1.47 4.17 -8.95
C ASP A 52 2.18 2.84 -9.22
N GLY A 53 2.68 2.18 -8.18
CA GLY A 53 3.25 0.84 -8.26
C GLY A 53 2.25 -0.22 -8.72
N LEU A 54 1.01 -0.14 -8.21
CA LEU A 54 -0.08 -1.02 -8.61
C LEU A 54 -0.48 -0.78 -10.07
N GLY A 55 -0.56 0.46 -10.51
CA GLY A 55 -0.80 0.83 -11.91
C GLY A 55 0.30 0.31 -12.85
N LEU A 56 1.56 0.35 -12.40
CA LEU A 56 2.67 -0.24 -13.14
C LEU A 56 2.51 -1.76 -13.28
N ALA A 57 2.16 -2.45 -12.21
CA ALA A 57 1.90 -3.89 -12.22
C ALA A 57 0.75 -4.26 -13.17
N LYS A 58 -0.29 -3.44 -13.21
CA LYS A 58 -1.40 -3.61 -14.16
C LYS A 58 -0.93 -3.48 -15.61
N ARG A 59 -0.15 -2.45 -15.93
CA ARG A 59 0.42 -2.27 -17.28
C ARG A 59 1.36 -3.41 -17.68
N ALA A 60 2.09 -3.97 -16.72
CA ALA A 60 2.94 -5.14 -16.94
C ALA A 60 2.14 -6.47 -17.11
N GLY A 61 0.82 -6.45 -16.94
CA GLY A 61 -0.04 -7.62 -17.10
C GLY A 61 0.04 -8.65 -15.98
N VAL A 62 0.59 -8.28 -14.83
CA VAL A 62 0.81 -9.20 -13.69
C VAL A 62 -0.21 -9.05 -12.56
N VAL A 63 -1.25 -8.24 -12.77
CA VAL A 63 -2.35 -8.08 -11.83
C VAL A 63 -3.53 -8.94 -12.25
N ARG A 64 -4.07 -9.70 -11.30
CA ARG A 64 -5.34 -10.42 -11.44
C ARG A 64 -6.38 -9.79 -10.52
N ARG A 65 -7.61 -9.64 -11.02
CA ARG A 65 -8.74 -9.03 -10.31
C ARG A 65 -9.70 -10.07 -9.80
N GLY A 66 -10.02 -9.98 -8.52
CA GLY A 66 -11.04 -10.80 -7.88
C GLY A 66 -10.47 -12.02 -7.14
N LEU A 67 -11.26 -12.51 -6.17
CA LEU A 67 -10.85 -13.62 -5.31
C LEU A 67 -10.63 -14.92 -6.10
N ARG A 68 -11.48 -15.18 -7.09
CA ARG A 68 -11.39 -16.38 -7.92
C ARG A 68 -10.07 -16.46 -8.68
N GLU A 69 -9.64 -15.34 -9.28
CA GLU A 69 -8.37 -15.24 -10.01
C GLU A 69 -7.18 -15.35 -9.05
N ALA A 70 -7.27 -14.73 -7.88
CA ALA A 70 -6.25 -14.85 -6.84
C ALA A 70 -6.11 -16.31 -6.37
N GLU A 71 -7.23 -16.99 -6.12
CA GLU A 71 -7.24 -18.40 -5.73
C GLU A 71 -6.65 -19.31 -6.82
N ALA A 72 -6.94 -19.05 -8.09
CA ALA A 72 -6.38 -19.81 -9.21
C ALA A 72 -4.84 -19.73 -9.26
N LEU A 73 -4.25 -18.55 -8.96
CA LEU A 73 -2.80 -18.41 -8.82
C LEU A 73 -2.23 -19.24 -7.67
N LEU A 74 -2.88 -19.19 -6.52
CA LEU A 74 -2.48 -19.96 -5.32
C LEU A 74 -2.59 -21.47 -5.60
N GLN A 75 -3.65 -21.89 -6.23
CA GLN A 75 -3.85 -23.30 -6.62
C GLN A 75 -2.78 -23.80 -7.59
N ALA A 76 -2.32 -22.94 -8.50
CA ALA A 76 -1.23 -23.24 -9.43
C ALA A 76 0.16 -23.23 -8.78
N GLY A 77 0.25 -22.99 -7.46
CA GLY A 77 1.52 -22.97 -6.71
C GLY A 77 2.25 -21.64 -6.73
N HIS A 78 1.64 -20.57 -7.26
CA HIS A 78 2.20 -19.22 -7.16
C HIS A 78 2.01 -18.64 -5.76
N LYS A 79 2.82 -17.66 -5.41
CA LYS A 79 2.74 -16.92 -4.15
C LYS A 79 2.57 -15.42 -4.42
N PRO A 80 1.42 -15.00 -5.01
CA PRO A 80 1.21 -13.60 -5.34
C PRO A 80 1.07 -12.74 -4.09
N LEU A 81 1.36 -11.45 -4.21
CA LEU A 81 0.94 -10.47 -3.23
C LEU A 81 -0.58 -10.28 -3.34
N LEU A 82 -1.30 -10.57 -2.27
CA LEU A 82 -2.74 -10.29 -2.18
C LEU A 82 -2.99 -8.89 -1.62
N ILE A 83 -3.92 -8.17 -2.23
CA ILE A 83 -4.35 -6.83 -1.83
C ILE A 83 -5.86 -6.87 -1.63
N LEU A 84 -6.30 -6.51 -0.42
CA LEU A 84 -7.69 -6.51 -0.02
C LEU A 84 -8.17 -5.07 0.23
N ALA A 85 -9.34 -4.73 -0.26
CA ALA A 85 -9.96 -3.45 0.03
C ALA A 85 -10.33 -3.34 1.52
N ALA A 86 -9.97 -2.21 2.14
CA ALA A 86 -10.26 -1.97 3.55
C ALA A 86 -11.77 -1.88 3.86
N ASN A 87 -12.58 -1.49 2.86
CA ASN A 87 -14.05 -1.38 2.96
C ASN A 87 -14.79 -2.62 2.48
N ILE A 88 -14.13 -3.78 2.45
CA ILE A 88 -14.75 -5.04 2.02
C ILE A 88 -15.95 -5.43 2.89
N ALA A 89 -17.03 -5.92 2.27
CA ALA A 89 -18.19 -6.41 2.97
C ALA A 89 -17.87 -7.70 3.77
N THR A 90 -18.54 -7.89 4.89
CA THR A 90 -18.29 -9.01 5.83
C THR A 90 -18.33 -10.38 5.16
N HIS A 91 -19.31 -10.63 4.31
CA HIS A 91 -19.43 -11.92 3.60
C HIS A 91 -18.26 -12.16 2.62
N SER A 92 -17.84 -11.13 1.92
CA SER A 92 -16.68 -11.21 1.01
C SER A 92 -15.38 -11.40 1.77
N ARG A 93 -15.24 -10.76 2.95
CA ARG A 93 -14.11 -10.96 3.85
C ARG A 93 -14.01 -12.41 4.32
N GLN A 94 -15.12 -13.01 4.74
CA GLN A 94 -15.15 -14.42 5.15
C GLN A 94 -14.70 -15.36 4.04
N LYS A 95 -15.11 -15.12 2.80
CA LYS A 95 -14.63 -15.88 1.64
C LYS A 95 -13.13 -15.71 1.41
N PHE A 96 -12.64 -14.48 1.51
CA PHE A 96 -11.20 -14.19 1.40
C PHE A 96 -10.40 -14.92 2.48
N GLU A 97 -10.84 -14.83 3.74
CA GLU A 97 -10.21 -15.50 4.89
C GLU A 97 -10.17 -17.02 4.69
N GLY A 98 -11.23 -17.61 4.14
CA GLY A 98 -11.28 -19.03 3.79
C GLY A 98 -10.20 -19.42 2.77
N VAL A 99 -9.95 -18.58 1.76
CA VAL A 99 -8.92 -18.80 0.75
C VAL A 99 -7.52 -18.68 1.35
N VAL A 100 -7.24 -17.59 2.08
CA VAL A 100 -5.90 -17.39 2.67
C VAL A 100 -5.55 -18.47 3.69
N HIS A 101 -6.53 -18.94 4.45
CA HIS A 101 -6.36 -20.06 5.36
C HIS A 101 -6.05 -21.38 4.63
N ARG A 102 -6.82 -21.69 3.58
CA ARG A 102 -6.64 -22.92 2.77
C ARG A 102 -5.25 -23.02 2.15
N TYR A 103 -4.70 -21.91 1.69
CA TYR A 103 -3.40 -21.86 1.01
C TYR A 103 -2.27 -21.37 1.90
N ALA A 104 -2.49 -21.26 3.21
CA ALA A 104 -1.49 -20.81 4.21
C ALA A 104 -0.83 -19.48 3.83
N VAL A 105 -1.64 -18.50 3.42
CA VAL A 105 -1.17 -17.14 3.14
C VAL A 105 -1.14 -16.36 4.44
N ASP A 106 0.04 -15.96 4.88
CA ASP A 106 0.24 -15.30 6.18
C ASP A 106 0.16 -13.77 6.10
N GLU A 107 0.36 -13.20 4.91
CA GLU A 107 0.44 -11.76 4.73
C GLU A 107 -0.32 -11.27 3.50
N TRP A 108 -1.03 -10.17 3.65
CA TRP A 108 -1.65 -9.42 2.55
C TRP A 108 -1.66 -7.93 2.89
N VAL A 109 -1.93 -7.08 1.89
CA VAL A 109 -2.05 -5.64 2.05
C VAL A 109 -3.51 -5.25 2.15
N GLU A 110 -3.89 -4.49 3.19
CA GLU A 110 -5.24 -3.99 3.42
C GLU A 110 -5.18 -2.53 3.89
N LEU A 111 -5.05 -1.60 2.95
CA LEU A 111 -4.79 -0.19 3.24
C LEU A 111 -5.75 0.78 2.58
N LEU A 112 -6.34 0.42 1.44
CA LEU A 112 -7.11 1.31 0.59
C LEU A 112 -8.51 0.76 0.36
N ASP A 113 -9.46 1.67 0.09
CA ASP A 113 -10.80 1.30 -0.33
C ASP A 113 -10.85 0.73 -1.77
N SER A 114 -11.97 0.07 -2.09
CA SER A 114 -12.18 -0.60 -3.37
C SER A 114 -12.15 0.35 -4.56
N VAL A 115 -12.60 1.59 -4.41
CA VAL A 115 -12.64 2.60 -5.47
C VAL A 115 -11.22 3.05 -5.83
N ARG A 116 -10.39 3.34 -4.85
CA ARG A 116 -8.99 3.75 -5.07
C ARG A 116 -8.16 2.62 -5.67
N LEU A 117 -8.33 1.39 -5.19
CA LEU A 117 -7.68 0.20 -5.76
C LEU A 117 -8.09 -0.02 -7.22
N GLY A 118 -9.37 0.06 -7.51
CA GLY A 118 -9.89 -0.06 -8.87
C GLY A 118 -9.34 1.01 -9.80
N ALA A 119 -9.41 2.27 -9.37
CA ALA A 119 -8.95 3.42 -10.17
C ALA A 119 -7.46 3.30 -10.58
N ALA A 120 -6.60 2.79 -9.70
CA ALA A 120 -5.19 2.57 -10.02
C ALA A 120 -4.97 1.57 -11.16
N CYS A 121 -5.92 0.67 -11.36
CA CYS A 121 -5.89 -0.37 -12.42
C CYS A 121 -6.81 -0.05 -13.61
N GLY A 122 -7.46 1.11 -13.64
CA GLY A 122 -8.40 1.48 -14.69
C GLY A 122 -9.77 0.81 -14.59
N TRP A 123 -10.16 0.35 -13.40
CA TRP A 123 -11.48 -0.20 -13.09
C TRP A 123 -12.28 0.74 -12.19
N SER A 124 -13.60 0.61 -12.17
CA SER A 124 -14.46 1.40 -11.29
C SER A 124 -14.17 1.10 -9.80
N GLU A 125 -14.01 -0.16 -9.47
CA GLU A 125 -13.64 -0.62 -8.13
C GLU A 125 -12.97 -2.00 -8.19
N SER A 126 -12.24 -2.36 -7.16
CA SER A 126 -11.67 -3.70 -6.97
C SER A 126 -11.56 -4.03 -5.50
N VAL A 127 -12.10 -5.19 -5.11
CA VAL A 127 -12.14 -5.64 -3.72
C VAL A 127 -10.93 -6.52 -3.38
N VAL A 128 -10.56 -7.41 -4.30
CA VAL A 128 -9.38 -8.30 -4.17
C VAL A 128 -8.52 -8.18 -5.41
N LEU A 129 -7.23 -8.00 -5.23
CA LEU A 129 -6.23 -8.02 -6.29
C LEU A 129 -5.11 -8.99 -5.92
N ALA A 130 -4.51 -9.59 -6.94
CA ALA A 130 -3.31 -10.42 -6.80
C ALA A 130 -2.24 -9.90 -7.77
N VAL A 131 -1.04 -9.65 -7.26
CA VAL A 131 0.12 -9.25 -8.06
C VAL A 131 1.10 -10.41 -8.09
N ASN A 132 1.40 -10.92 -9.28
CA ASN A 132 2.24 -12.10 -9.48
C ASN A 132 3.52 -11.73 -10.24
N ASP A 133 4.37 -10.94 -9.61
CA ASP A 133 5.70 -10.58 -10.10
C ASP A 133 6.63 -10.28 -8.92
N PRO A 134 7.74 -11.00 -8.72
CA PRO A 134 8.58 -10.85 -7.53
C PRO A 134 9.16 -9.44 -7.32
N GLY A 135 9.50 -8.73 -8.39
CA GLY A 135 10.06 -7.37 -8.31
C GLY A 135 9.02 -6.34 -7.88
N LEU A 136 7.84 -6.39 -8.51
CA LEU A 136 6.73 -5.47 -8.20
C LEU A 136 6.11 -5.79 -6.84
N GLU A 137 6.01 -7.05 -6.46
CA GLU A 137 5.58 -7.45 -5.11
C GLU A 137 6.46 -6.85 -4.02
N ARG A 138 7.79 -6.98 -4.15
CA ARG A 138 8.73 -6.39 -3.17
C ARG A 138 8.55 -4.89 -3.06
N ARG A 139 8.43 -4.19 -4.17
CA ARG A 139 8.18 -2.74 -4.19
C ARG A 139 6.89 -2.39 -3.47
N LEU A 140 5.79 -3.06 -3.81
CA LEU A 140 4.48 -2.82 -3.20
C LEU A 140 4.47 -3.15 -1.70
N ARG A 141 5.13 -4.23 -1.27
CA ARG A 141 5.29 -4.58 0.15
C ARG A 141 6.04 -3.50 0.92
N VAL A 142 7.12 -2.97 0.37
CA VAL A 142 7.89 -1.88 0.99
C VAL A 142 7.05 -0.61 1.11
N ASP A 143 6.36 -0.23 0.05
CA ASP A 143 5.51 0.96 0.06
C ASP A 143 4.32 0.81 1.02
N ALA A 144 3.70 -0.37 1.08
CA ALA A 144 2.65 -0.70 2.03
C ALA A 144 3.15 -0.65 3.49
N PHE A 145 4.31 -1.24 3.76
CA PHE A 145 4.92 -1.22 5.09
C PHE A 145 5.21 0.22 5.57
N ARG A 146 5.77 1.06 4.71
CA ARG A 146 6.02 2.47 5.01
C ARG A 146 4.73 3.21 5.36
N TRP A 147 3.69 2.98 4.59
CA TRP A 147 2.40 3.60 4.84
C TRP A 147 1.72 3.08 6.10
N GLN A 148 1.72 1.78 6.36
CA GLN A 148 1.20 1.20 7.61
C GLN A 148 1.92 1.74 8.84
N THR A 149 3.24 1.83 8.79
CA THR A 149 4.05 2.37 9.88
C THR A 149 3.75 3.85 10.15
N PHE A 150 3.47 4.59 9.09
CA PHE A 150 3.07 5.99 9.18
C PHE A 150 1.70 6.14 9.87
N HIS A 151 0.70 5.36 9.47
CA HIS A 151 -0.66 5.45 10.02
C HIS A 151 -0.80 4.90 11.44
N ARG A 152 -0.10 3.83 11.81
CA ARG A 152 -0.18 3.24 13.16
C ARG A 152 0.08 4.22 14.31
N LYS A 153 0.75 5.33 14.06
CA LYS A 153 1.04 6.36 15.07
C LYS A 153 0.10 7.55 15.02
N VAL A 154 -0.75 7.65 14.00
CA VAL A 154 -1.81 8.65 13.94
C VAL A 154 -3.01 8.22 14.79
N ASP A 155 -3.25 6.91 14.88
CA ASP A 155 -4.37 6.31 15.62
C ASP A 155 -4.03 5.99 17.10
N ALA A 156 -2.79 6.20 17.47
CA ALA A 156 -2.31 6.08 18.84
C ALA A 156 -2.15 7.48 19.46
#